data_03c9fddaa8c7c371dbe853006717f19b
#
_entry.id   03c9fddaa8c7c371dbe853006717f19b
#
_cell.length_a   1.000
_cell.length_b   1.000
_cell.length_c   1.000
_cell.angle_alpha   90.00
_cell.angle_beta   90.00
_cell.angle_gamma   90.00
#
_symmetry.space_group_name_H-M   'P 1'
#
loop_
_entity.id
_entity.type
_entity.pdbx_description
1 polymer ?
#
loop_
_entity_poly.entity_id
_entity_poly.type
_entity_poly.pdbx_seq_one_letter_code
_entity_poly.pdbx_strand_id
1 'polypeptide(L)'
;TTNYELLMEQAFEDCRVPYFDGFAGSRKPFFDIRAMEGDQLPSRWARFWKLHGSINWYHDPVKGVLRGASNEPELRRVIHPSHLKYEESRRMPYLAMLDRLRAFLKQPSSVLVLCGYSFRDDHINEVIVQGLQGTQTAIAFGLLYGEIGKYTKAVKLASNRPNLTLLAKDGAVVSAREAKWLEKEKESVDSDPQECISWEPLDPTNENSRRVARFHLG
;
A
#
# COMPACT_ATOMS: atom_id res chain seq x y z
N THR A 1 3.06 -3.06 -0.58
CA THR A 1 2.10 -3.85 -1.37
C THR A 1 2.06 -5.31 -0.91
N THR A 2 0.93 -5.97 -1.13
CA THR A 2 0.75 -7.43 -0.97
C THR A 2 0.79 -8.18 -2.30
N ASN A 3 0.98 -7.47 -3.40
CA ASN A 3 1.05 -8.04 -4.74
C ASN A 3 2.44 -8.61 -5.02
N TYR A 4 2.49 -9.71 -5.78
CA TYR A 4 3.74 -10.43 -6.12
C TYR A 4 4.33 -9.98 -7.45
N GLU A 5 3.51 -9.40 -8.33
CA GLU A 5 3.88 -8.96 -9.69
C GLU A 5 4.87 -7.78 -9.65
N LEU A 6 5.42 -7.41 -10.81
CA LEU A 6 6.50 -6.42 -10.92
C LEU A 6 6.02 -5.07 -11.51
N LEU A 7 4.72 -4.81 -11.52
CA LEU A 7 4.17 -3.61 -12.16
C LEU A 7 4.61 -2.31 -11.45
N MET A 8 4.75 -2.35 -10.12
CA MET A 8 5.21 -1.18 -9.37
C MET A 8 6.70 -0.90 -9.61
N GLU A 9 7.52 -1.96 -9.67
CA GLU A 9 8.93 -1.83 -10.03
C GLU A 9 9.08 -1.21 -11.41
N GLN A 10 8.34 -1.72 -12.41
CA GLN A 10 8.32 -1.17 -13.77
C GLN A 10 7.89 0.31 -13.76
N ALA A 11 6.83 0.65 -13.04
CA ALA A 11 6.35 2.01 -12.95
C ALA A 11 7.39 2.96 -12.32
N PHE A 12 8.10 2.53 -11.27
CA PHE A 12 9.18 3.31 -10.68
C PHE A 12 10.33 3.53 -11.69
N GLU A 13 10.71 2.48 -12.41
CA GLU A 13 11.79 2.54 -13.40
C GLU A 13 11.42 3.41 -14.61
N ASP A 14 10.22 3.25 -15.16
CA ASP A 14 9.69 4.05 -16.28
C ASP A 14 9.60 5.54 -15.90
N CYS A 15 9.16 5.82 -14.66
CA CYS A 15 9.09 7.17 -14.14
C CYS A 15 10.44 7.70 -13.62
N ARG A 16 11.50 6.91 -13.65
CA ARG A 16 12.83 7.25 -13.09
C ARG A 16 12.76 7.65 -11.60
N VAL A 17 11.88 7.04 -10.85
CA VAL A 17 11.77 7.23 -9.41
C VAL A 17 12.69 6.23 -8.72
N PRO A 18 13.73 6.68 -8.00
CA PRO A 18 14.58 5.77 -7.26
C PRO A 18 13.82 5.13 -6.11
N TYR A 19 13.98 3.82 -5.94
CA TYR A 19 13.34 3.07 -4.86
C TYR A 19 14.30 2.07 -4.22
N PHE A 20 13.99 1.65 -3.01
CA PHE A 20 14.65 0.55 -2.30
C PHE A 20 13.60 -0.46 -1.86
N ASP A 21 13.80 -1.70 -2.25
CA ASP A 21 12.89 -2.82 -2.01
C ASP A 21 13.42 -3.84 -0.99
N GLY A 22 14.50 -3.50 -0.29
CA GLY A 22 15.18 -4.39 0.65
C GLY A 22 16.37 -5.14 0.05
N PHE A 23 16.62 -5.00 -1.26
CA PHE A 23 17.72 -5.69 -1.92
C PHE A 23 18.84 -4.75 -2.32
N ALA A 24 20.08 -5.20 -2.07
CA ALA A 24 21.31 -4.53 -2.47
C ALA A 24 22.06 -5.36 -3.51
N GLY A 25 22.86 -4.68 -4.35
CA GLY A 25 23.62 -5.29 -5.44
C GLY A 25 22.85 -5.33 -6.76
N SER A 26 23.57 -5.42 -7.88
CA SER A 26 23.02 -5.42 -9.24
C SER A 26 23.05 -6.79 -9.90
N ARG A 27 24.17 -7.51 -9.83
CA ARG A 27 24.37 -8.78 -10.55
C ARG A 27 23.71 -9.98 -9.85
N LYS A 28 23.74 -10.00 -8.52
CA LYS A 28 23.14 -11.01 -7.66
C LYS A 28 22.56 -10.28 -6.44
N PRO A 29 21.44 -9.59 -6.60
CA PRO A 29 20.86 -8.83 -5.51
C PRO A 29 20.48 -9.77 -4.34
N PHE A 30 20.90 -9.40 -3.14
CA PHE A 30 20.62 -10.10 -1.89
C PHE A 30 19.82 -9.21 -0.95
N PHE A 31 19.03 -9.82 -0.08
CA PHE A 31 18.28 -9.09 0.92
C PHE A 31 19.20 -8.50 1.99
N ASP A 32 19.23 -7.18 2.08
CA ASP A 32 20.04 -6.43 3.04
C ASP A 32 19.20 -5.91 4.21
N ILE A 33 19.15 -6.73 5.27
CA ILE A 33 18.42 -6.40 6.48
C ILE A 33 18.96 -5.16 7.17
N ARG A 34 20.28 -4.92 7.14
CA ARG A 34 20.91 -3.78 7.82
C ARG A 34 20.51 -2.46 7.17
N ALA A 35 20.52 -2.43 5.82
CA ALA A 35 20.06 -1.26 5.08
C ALA A 35 18.57 -0.98 5.31
N MET A 36 17.77 -2.04 5.44
CA MET A 36 16.33 -1.92 5.73
C MET A 36 16.07 -1.42 7.15
N GLU A 37 16.74 -1.96 8.16
CA GLU A 37 16.55 -1.57 9.56
C GLU A 37 17.11 -0.18 9.86
N GLY A 38 18.25 0.17 9.26
CA GLY A 38 18.90 1.46 9.45
C GLY A 38 18.13 2.63 8.88
N ASP A 39 17.28 2.41 7.89
CA ASP A 39 16.47 3.40 7.16
C ASP A 39 17.23 4.69 6.75
N GLN A 40 18.54 4.57 6.56
CA GLN A 40 19.43 5.68 6.16
C GLN A 40 19.41 5.89 4.65
N LEU A 41 18.23 5.81 4.05
CA LEU A 41 18.03 6.03 2.63
C LEU A 41 17.83 7.52 2.34
N PRO A 42 18.29 8.02 1.19
CA PRO A 42 18.00 9.38 0.77
C PRO A 42 16.49 9.65 0.79
N SER A 43 16.08 10.84 1.24
CA SER A 43 14.65 11.20 1.38
C SER A 43 13.86 11.09 0.08
N ARG A 44 14.52 11.31 -1.06
CA ARG A 44 13.91 11.18 -2.40
C ARG A 44 13.67 9.75 -2.86
N TRP A 45 14.19 8.73 -2.15
CA TRP A 45 14.01 7.33 -2.51
C TRP A 45 12.71 6.81 -1.95
N ALA A 46 11.89 6.18 -2.79
CA ALA A 46 10.72 5.45 -2.35
C ALA A 46 11.15 4.19 -1.57
N ARG A 47 10.43 3.89 -0.48
CA ARG A 47 10.56 2.61 0.22
C ARG A 47 9.46 1.71 -0.28
N PHE A 48 9.84 0.62 -0.92
CA PHE A 48 8.91 -0.28 -1.59
C PHE A 48 8.95 -1.68 -0.96
N TRP A 49 7.98 -1.99 -0.13
CA TRP A 49 7.92 -3.25 0.61
C TRP A 49 6.88 -4.19 0.04
N LYS A 50 7.31 -5.41 -0.37
CA LYS A 50 6.46 -6.49 -0.86
C LYS A 50 6.19 -7.46 0.29
N LEU A 51 5.12 -7.20 1.04
CA LEU A 51 4.80 -7.90 2.28
C LEU A 51 4.55 -9.40 2.12
N HIS A 52 4.18 -9.86 0.92
CA HIS A 52 3.96 -11.26 0.59
C HIS A 52 5.02 -11.84 -0.35
N GLY A 53 6.12 -11.12 -0.58
CA GLY A 53 7.16 -11.52 -1.50
C GLY A 53 6.91 -11.09 -2.94
N SER A 54 7.71 -11.65 -3.84
CA SER A 54 7.68 -11.32 -5.26
C SER A 54 7.97 -12.54 -6.11
N ILE A 55 7.42 -12.53 -7.32
CA ILE A 55 7.65 -13.62 -8.30
C ILE A 55 9.12 -13.76 -8.72
N ASN A 56 9.93 -12.71 -8.50
CA ASN A 56 11.36 -12.72 -8.79
C ASN A 56 12.25 -12.96 -7.55
N TRP A 57 11.69 -13.41 -6.43
CA TRP A 57 12.47 -13.77 -5.25
C TRP A 57 12.66 -15.29 -5.20
N TYR A 58 13.86 -15.72 -4.81
CA TYR A 58 14.15 -17.13 -4.57
C TYR A 58 15.05 -17.29 -3.33
N HIS A 59 15.02 -18.47 -2.76
CA HIS A 59 15.80 -18.80 -1.56
C HIS A 59 16.95 -19.71 -1.91
N ASP A 60 18.16 -19.22 -1.69
CA ASP A 60 19.37 -20.03 -1.70
C ASP A 60 19.61 -20.55 -0.27
N PRO A 61 19.82 -21.86 -0.07
CA PRO A 61 20.02 -22.44 1.27
C PRO A 61 21.22 -21.86 2.04
N VAL A 62 22.22 -21.35 1.33
CA VAL A 62 23.44 -20.80 1.93
C VAL A 62 23.40 -19.27 2.01
N LYS A 63 22.87 -18.62 0.98
CA LYS A 63 22.91 -17.15 0.82
C LYS A 63 21.63 -16.45 1.26
N GLY A 64 20.59 -17.21 1.63
CA GLY A 64 19.30 -16.64 2.01
C GLY A 64 18.45 -16.20 0.81
N VAL A 65 17.68 -15.12 0.97
CA VAL A 65 16.79 -14.65 -0.08
C VAL A 65 17.54 -13.76 -1.05
N LEU A 66 17.41 -14.09 -2.33
CA LEU A 66 18.01 -13.39 -3.47
C LEU A 66 16.90 -12.93 -4.42
N ARG A 67 17.18 -11.90 -5.22
CA ARG A 67 16.29 -11.40 -6.28
C ARG A 67 16.89 -11.71 -7.65
N GLY A 68 16.06 -12.23 -8.56
CA GLY A 68 16.47 -12.57 -9.93
C GLY A 68 15.65 -13.70 -10.52
N ALA A 69 16.14 -14.25 -11.63
CA ALA A 69 15.59 -15.46 -12.21
C ALA A 69 16.19 -16.69 -11.52
N SER A 70 15.33 -17.61 -11.07
CA SER A 70 15.73 -18.96 -10.67
C SER A 70 15.16 -19.94 -11.69
N ASN A 71 15.99 -20.90 -12.11
CA ASN A 71 15.55 -22.01 -12.96
C ASN A 71 14.77 -23.06 -12.17
N GLU A 72 14.78 -22.99 -10.84
CA GLU A 72 14.14 -23.94 -9.94
C GLU A 72 12.87 -23.30 -9.33
N PRO A 73 11.67 -23.68 -9.82
CA PRO A 73 10.41 -23.11 -9.32
C PRO A 73 10.21 -23.31 -7.82
N GLU A 74 10.73 -24.39 -7.25
CA GLU A 74 10.61 -24.77 -5.85
C GLU A 74 11.32 -23.80 -4.89
N LEU A 75 12.32 -23.08 -5.39
CA LEU A 75 13.06 -22.08 -4.62
C LEU A 75 12.40 -20.70 -4.59
N ARG A 76 11.32 -20.50 -5.36
CA ARG A 76 10.61 -19.21 -5.38
C ARG A 76 9.99 -18.90 -4.03
N ARG A 77 10.09 -17.65 -3.63
CA ARG A 77 9.58 -17.15 -2.34
C ARG A 77 8.41 -16.20 -2.53
N VAL A 78 7.23 -16.76 -2.39
CA VAL A 78 5.96 -16.04 -2.37
C VAL A 78 5.15 -16.60 -1.20
N ILE A 79 4.56 -15.74 -0.39
CA ILE A 79 3.60 -16.19 0.63
C ILE A 79 2.26 -16.47 -0.09
N HIS A 80 1.98 -17.74 -0.31
CA HIS A 80 0.69 -18.14 -0.88
C HIS A 80 -0.47 -17.85 0.09
N PRO A 81 -1.68 -17.56 -0.41
CA PRO A 81 -2.88 -17.44 0.42
C PRO A 81 -3.25 -18.82 1.01
N SER A 82 -2.58 -19.22 2.08
CA SER A 82 -2.78 -20.50 2.77
C SER A 82 -2.94 -20.28 4.27
N HIS A 83 -3.36 -21.33 5.00
CA HIS A 83 -3.45 -21.33 6.46
C HIS A 83 -2.09 -21.17 7.16
N LEU A 84 -0.99 -21.37 6.45
CA LEU A 84 0.39 -21.25 6.95
C LEU A 84 0.94 -19.81 6.88
N LYS A 85 0.16 -18.83 6.44
CA LYS A 85 0.58 -17.42 6.34
C LYS A 85 1.22 -16.88 7.61
N TYR A 86 0.72 -17.30 8.78
CA TYR A 86 1.24 -16.84 10.05
C TYR A 86 2.70 -17.24 10.27
N GLU A 87 3.01 -18.49 10.03
CA GLU A 87 4.38 -19.00 10.21
C GLU A 87 5.34 -18.48 9.16
N GLU A 88 4.87 -18.35 7.91
CA GLU A 88 5.67 -17.84 6.79
C GLU A 88 5.97 -16.35 6.94
N SER A 89 5.01 -15.54 7.40
CA SER A 89 5.20 -14.10 7.63
C SER A 89 6.19 -13.79 8.76
N ARG A 90 6.46 -14.76 9.65
CA ARG A 90 7.49 -14.64 10.71
C ARG A 90 8.91 -14.94 10.21
N ARG A 91 9.07 -15.35 8.96
CA ARG A 91 10.39 -15.58 8.38
C ARG A 91 10.92 -14.31 7.71
N MET A 92 12.23 -14.20 7.64
CA MET A 92 12.87 -13.14 6.87
C MET A 92 12.73 -13.43 5.36
N PRO A 93 12.46 -12.44 4.51
CA PRO A 93 12.45 -10.98 4.74
C PRO A 93 11.09 -10.41 5.22
N TYR A 94 10.04 -11.19 5.27
CA TYR A 94 8.65 -10.73 5.51
C TYR A 94 8.48 -10.06 6.86
N LEU A 95 9.08 -10.64 7.91
CA LEU A 95 9.03 -10.06 9.26
C LEU A 95 9.61 -8.64 9.27
N ALA A 96 10.76 -8.46 8.62
CA ALA A 96 11.40 -7.13 8.53
C ALA A 96 10.52 -6.11 7.80
N MET A 97 9.81 -6.53 6.76
CA MET A 97 8.90 -5.64 6.02
C MET A 97 7.66 -5.28 6.83
N LEU A 98 7.09 -6.22 7.58
CA LEU A 98 6.00 -5.94 8.52
C LEU A 98 6.44 -5.01 9.65
N ASP A 99 7.69 -5.18 10.12
CA ASP A 99 8.26 -4.27 11.13
C ASP A 99 8.45 -2.83 10.58
N ARG A 100 8.73 -2.67 9.27
CA ARG A 100 8.73 -1.34 8.65
C ARG A 100 7.33 -0.72 8.61
N LEU A 101 6.30 -1.50 8.33
CA LEU A 101 4.91 -1.02 8.42
C LEU A 101 4.55 -0.62 9.85
N ARG A 102 4.95 -1.42 10.86
CA ARG A 102 4.77 -1.07 12.27
C ARG A 102 5.50 0.21 12.64
N ALA A 103 6.76 0.33 12.23
CA ALA A 103 7.58 1.51 12.50
C ALA A 103 6.98 2.78 11.85
N PHE A 104 6.47 2.67 10.63
CA PHE A 104 5.78 3.75 9.95
C PHE A 104 4.54 4.23 10.72
N LEU A 105 3.69 3.30 11.15
CA LEU A 105 2.47 3.64 11.89
C LEU A 105 2.71 4.17 13.31
N LYS A 106 3.92 3.94 13.86
CA LYS A 106 4.35 4.54 15.13
C LYS A 106 4.82 5.99 14.99
N GLN A 107 5.06 6.46 13.77
CA GLN A 107 5.45 7.85 13.55
C GLN A 107 4.26 8.78 13.77
N PRO A 108 4.43 9.88 14.50
CA PRO A 108 3.38 10.89 14.65
C PRO A 108 2.92 11.41 13.27
N SER A 109 1.62 11.63 13.14
CA SER A 109 1.00 12.17 11.92
C SER A 109 1.23 11.33 10.66
N SER A 110 1.50 10.03 10.81
CA SER A 110 1.58 9.11 9.66
C SER A 110 0.21 8.95 9.01
N VAL A 111 0.19 8.92 7.67
CA VAL A 111 -1.02 8.69 6.88
C VAL A 111 -0.84 7.43 6.04
N LEU A 112 -1.70 6.44 6.27
CA LEU A 112 -1.72 5.19 5.52
C LEU A 112 -2.91 5.18 4.56
N VAL A 113 -2.66 5.05 3.26
CA VAL A 113 -3.72 4.85 2.27
C VAL A 113 -3.70 3.40 1.79
N LEU A 114 -4.80 2.68 2.02
CA LEU A 114 -5.00 1.29 1.62
C LEU A 114 -5.85 1.28 0.34
N CYS A 115 -5.20 1.04 -0.78
CA CYS A 115 -5.86 0.99 -2.09
C CYS A 115 -5.96 -0.46 -2.57
N GLY A 116 -7.19 -0.93 -2.85
CA GLY A 116 -7.44 -2.31 -3.30
C GLY A 116 -7.20 -3.39 -2.23
N TYR A 117 -7.06 -3.01 -0.96
CA TYR A 117 -6.86 -3.93 0.14
C TYR A 117 -8.19 -4.46 0.68
N SER A 118 -8.35 -5.78 0.74
CA SER A 118 -9.61 -6.43 1.07
C SER A 118 -9.86 -6.65 2.57
N PHE A 119 -8.92 -6.34 3.43
CA PHE A 119 -8.94 -6.61 4.88
C PHE A 119 -9.11 -8.10 5.24
N ARG A 120 -8.74 -9.02 4.34
CA ARG A 120 -8.80 -10.46 4.59
C ARG A 120 -7.57 -11.02 5.29
N ASP A 121 -6.44 -10.30 5.25
CA ASP A 121 -5.19 -10.69 5.88
C ASP A 121 -5.15 -10.23 7.34
N ASP A 122 -5.29 -11.17 8.26
CA ASP A 122 -5.38 -10.88 9.69
C ASP A 122 -4.09 -10.32 10.27
N HIS A 123 -2.92 -10.72 9.74
CA HIS A 123 -1.64 -10.21 10.23
C HIS A 123 -1.43 -8.75 9.87
N ILE A 124 -1.74 -8.37 8.63
CA ILE A 124 -1.65 -6.98 8.21
C ILE A 124 -2.69 -6.15 8.95
N ASN A 125 -3.92 -6.67 9.10
CA ASN A 125 -4.96 -5.99 9.88
C ASN A 125 -4.52 -5.75 11.32
N GLU A 126 -3.89 -6.75 11.96
CA GLU A 126 -3.38 -6.62 13.33
C GLU A 126 -2.31 -5.53 13.44
N VAL A 127 -1.36 -5.49 12.49
CA VAL A 127 -0.34 -4.44 12.44
C VAL A 127 -0.95 -3.05 12.30
N ILE A 128 -1.94 -2.90 11.41
CA ILE A 128 -2.63 -1.63 11.19
C ILE A 128 -3.38 -1.20 12.46
N VAL A 129 -4.17 -2.12 13.03
CA VAL A 129 -4.96 -1.86 14.24
C VAL A 129 -4.08 -1.48 15.43
N GLN A 130 -3.00 -2.23 15.68
CA GLN A 130 -2.05 -1.94 16.75
C GLN A 130 -1.35 -0.59 16.55
N GLY A 131 -0.96 -0.28 15.31
CA GLY A 131 -0.35 1.01 14.98
C GLY A 131 -1.28 2.19 15.23
N LEU A 132 -2.53 2.10 14.76
CA LEU A 132 -3.55 3.13 14.97
C LEU A 132 -4.00 3.27 16.44
N GLN A 133 -3.91 2.19 17.24
CA GLN A 133 -4.16 2.25 18.68
C GLN A 133 -3.03 2.95 19.44
N GLY A 134 -1.79 2.63 19.07
CA GLY A 134 -0.60 3.15 19.76
C GLY A 134 -0.26 4.60 19.40
N THR A 135 -0.77 5.10 18.26
CA THR A 135 -0.44 6.44 17.74
C THR A 135 -1.73 7.17 17.34
N GLN A 136 -2.26 7.97 18.23
CA GLN A 136 -3.55 8.67 18.01
C GLN A 136 -3.55 9.65 16.84
N THR A 137 -2.39 10.17 16.47
CA THR A 137 -2.21 11.09 15.34
C THR A 137 -1.99 10.35 14.00
N ALA A 138 -1.82 9.02 14.02
CA ALA A 138 -1.77 8.22 12.81
C ALA A 138 -3.19 8.02 12.26
N ILE A 139 -3.35 8.12 10.94
CA ILE A 139 -4.64 8.00 10.25
C ILE A 139 -4.50 6.96 9.13
N ALA A 140 -5.53 6.15 8.93
CA ALA A 140 -5.61 5.25 7.79
C ALA A 140 -6.89 5.48 6.98
N PHE A 141 -6.76 5.45 5.66
CA PHE A 141 -7.85 5.51 4.69
C PHE A 141 -7.90 4.19 3.91
N GLY A 142 -9.02 3.49 3.93
CA GLY A 142 -9.29 2.33 3.10
C GLY A 142 -10.17 2.71 1.92
N LEU A 143 -9.60 2.66 0.71
CA LEU A 143 -10.34 2.88 -0.54
C LEU A 143 -10.86 1.54 -1.03
N LEU A 144 -12.16 1.30 -0.88
CA LEU A 144 -12.82 0.03 -1.16
C LEU A 144 -13.44 0.04 -2.55
N TYR A 145 -13.27 -1.06 -3.28
CA TYR A 145 -13.90 -1.22 -4.58
C TYR A 145 -15.35 -1.73 -4.43
N GLY A 146 -16.33 -0.97 -4.93
CA GLY A 146 -17.75 -1.34 -4.89
C GLY A 146 -18.42 -0.99 -3.56
N GLU A 147 -19.39 -1.81 -3.16
CA GLU A 147 -20.26 -1.55 -2.01
C GLU A 147 -19.59 -1.86 -0.67
N ILE A 148 -19.83 -1.02 0.33
CA ILE A 148 -19.22 -1.16 1.65
C ILE A 148 -19.65 -2.45 2.36
N GLY A 149 -20.87 -2.90 2.13
CA GLY A 149 -21.42 -4.12 2.72
C GLY A 149 -20.66 -5.41 2.35
N LYS A 150 -19.86 -5.40 1.29
CA LYS A 150 -18.98 -6.53 0.91
C LYS A 150 -17.75 -6.66 1.82
N TYR A 151 -17.47 -5.66 2.65
CA TYR A 151 -16.26 -5.55 3.48
C TYR A 151 -16.58 -5.58 4.98
N THR A 152 -17.41 -6.53 5.42
CA THR A 152 -17.90 -6.64 6.80
C THR A 152 -16.78 -6.61 7.85
N LYS A 153 -15.64 -7.24 7.55
CA LYS A 153 -14.46 -7.24 8.42
C LYS A 153 -13.82 -5.85 8.53
N ALA A 154 -13.68 -5.15 7.41
CA ALA A 154 -13.17 -3.78 7.39
C ALA A 154 -14.07 -2.82 8.16
N VAL A 155 -15.38 -2.90 7.91
CA VAL A 155 -16.40 -2.09 8.61
C VAL A 155 -16.31 -2.33 10.12
N LYS A 156 -16.25 -3.58 10.56
CA LYS A 156 -16.10 -3.92 11.99
C LYS A 156 -14.83 -3.32 12.59
N LEU A 157 -13.73 -3.32 11.87
CA LEU A 157 -12.48 -2.70 12.32
C LEU A 157 -12.61 -1.18 12.44
N ALA A 158 -13.18 -0.53 11.42
CA ALA A 158 -13.33 0.92 11.37
C ALA A 158 -14.35 1.46 12.37
N SER A 159 -15.44 0.71 12.64
CA SER A 159 -16.44 1.09 13.66
C SER A 159 -15.88 1.14 15.09
N ASN A 160 -14.71 0.53 15.31
CA ASN A 160 -14.02 0.58 16.59
C ASN A 160 -12.75 1.45 16.57
N ARG A 161 -12.52 2.20 15.50
CA ARG A 161 -11.29 2.98 15.28
C ARG A 161 -11.59 4.31 14.58
N PRO A 162 -11.71 5.42 15.33
CA PRO A 162 -12.04 6.73 14.75
C PRO A 162 -11.02 7.21 13.71
N ASN A 163 -9.76 6.76 13.81
CA ASN A 163 -8.67 7.11 12.90
C ASN A 163 -8.48 6.10 11.73
N LEU A 164 -9.45 5.19 11.53
CA LEU A 164 -9.58 4.37 10.33
C LEU A 164 -10.84 4.80 9.56
N THR A 165 -10.66 5.45 8.44
CA THR A 165 -11.74 5.84 7.53
C THR A 165 -11.83 4.86 6.38
N LEU A 166 -13.03 4.41 6.05
CA LEU A 166 -13.31 3.60 4.87
C LEU A 166 -14.18 4.39 3.89
N LEU A 167 -13.80 4.39 2.63
CA LEU A 167 -14.53 5.02 1.54
C LEU A 167 -14.88 3.95 0.50
N ALA A 168 -16.16 3.84 0.17
CA ALA A 168 -16.70 2.88 -0.79
C ALA A 168 -17.63 3.59 -1.78
N LYS A 169 -18.12 2.86 -2.79
CA LYS A 169 -19.02 3.42 -3.83
C LYS A 169 -20.32 3.97 -3.26
N ASP A 170 -20.90 3.30 -2.28
CA ASP A 170 -22.25 3.57 -1.74
C ASP A 170 -22.24 4.22 -0.36
N GLY A 171 -21.08 4.38 0.27
CA GLY A 171 -20.99 4.95 1.60
C GLY A 171 -19.57 4.97 2.16
N ALA A 172 -19.49 5.33 3.44
CA ALA A 172 -18.23 5.44 4.16
C ALA A 172 -18.38 5.03 5.63
N VAL A 173 -17.25 4.71 6.27
CA VAL A 173 -17.11 4.75 7.73
C VAL A 173 -16.14 5.86 8.08
N VAL A 174 -16.61 6.89 8.75
CA VAL A 174 -15.80 8.04 9.18
C VAL A 174 -15.95 8.24 10.67
N SER A 175 -14.85 8.40 11.38
CA SER A 175 -14.87 8.57 12.85
C SER A 175 -15.72 7.50 13.56
N ALA A 176 -15.55 6.24 13.15
CA ALA A 176 -16.27 5.06 13.66
C ALA A 176 -17.81 5.06 13.38
N ARG A 177 -18.30 5.92 12.51
CA ARG A 177 -19.72 6.00 12.11
C ARG A 177 -19.86 5.61 10.65
N GLU A 178 -20.75 4.67 10.37
CA GLU A 178 -21.16 4.31 9.01
C GLU A 178 -22.21 5.27 8.50
N ALA A 179 -22.06 5.74 7.25
CA ALA A 179 -23.00 6.61 6.56
C ALA A 179 -23.05 6.26 5.08
N LYS A 180 -24.17 6.51 4.45
CA LYS A 180 -24.36 6.41 3.00
C LYS A 180 -24.11 7.78 2.37
N TRP A 181 -23.66 7.77 1.11
CA TRP A 181 -23.61 9.00 0.35
C TRP A 181 -25.04 9.50 0.10
N LEU A 182 -25.27 10.79 0.28
CA LEU A 182 -26.50 11.42 -0.18
C LEU A 182 -26.36 11.65 -1.68
N GLU A 183 -27.34 11.16 -2.45
CA GLU A 183 -27.49 11.64 -3.82
C GLU A 183 -27.82 13.14 -3.74
N LYS A 184 -27.00 13.98 -4.37
CA LYS A 184 -27.44 15.37 -4.62
C LYS A 184 -28.75 15.27 -5.40
N GLU A 185 -29.84 15.81 -4.88
CA GLU A 185 -31.01 16.11 -5.69
C GLU A 185 -30.44 16.82 -6.93
N LYS A 186 -30.78 16.30 -8.09
CA LYS A 186 -30.38 16.92 -9.35
C LYS A 186 -31.08 18.31 -9.42
N GLU A 187 -30.42 19.30 -8.83
CA GLU A 187 -30.60 20.65 -9.34
C GLU A 187 -30.14 20.57 -10.79
N SER A 188 -31.08 20.88 -11.67
CA SER A 188 -30.90 20.89 -13.11
C SER A 188 -29.88 21.99 -13.50
N VAL A 189 -28.64 21.70 -13.33
CA VAL A 189 -27.52 22.41 -13.93
C VAL A 189 -26.87 21.43 -14.86
N ASP A 190 -26.93 21.71 -16.14
CA ASP A 190 -26.18 21.06 -17.22
C ASP A 190 -24.66 21.28 -17.02
N SER A 191 -24.10 20.78 -15.92
CA SER A 191 -22.66 20.72 -15.71
C SER A 191 -22.19 19.28 -15.91
N ASP A 192 -21.44 19.07 -16.93
CA ASP A 192 -20.74 17.84 -17.26
C ASP A 192 -19.97 17.34 -16.01
N PRO A 193 -20.12 16.06 -15.58
CA PRO A 193 -19.36 15.48 -14.47
C PRO A 193 -17.83 15.61 -14.62
N GLN A 194 -17.34 15.98 -15.78
CA GLN A 194 -15.93 16.28 -16.03
C GLN A 194 -15.44 17.60 -15.41
N GLU A 195 -16.33 18.52 -15.00
CA GLU A 195 -15.93 19.82 -14.44
C GLU A 195 -15.36 19.75 -13.01
N CYS A 196 -15.52 18.63 -12.29
CA CYS A 196 -14.95 18.48 -10.95
C CYS A 196 -13.44 18.14 -10.94
N ILE A 197 -12.88 17.79 -12.10
CA ILE A 197 -11.46 17.45 -12.23
C ILE A 197 -10.90 18.22 -13.42
N SER A 198 -10.06 19.20 -13.17
CA SER A 198 -9.27 19.82 -14.22
C SER A 198 -7.88 19.20 -14.28
N TRP A 199 -7.39 18.96 -15.49
CA TRP A 199 -6.04 18.47 -15.73
C TRP A 199 -5.18 19.63 -16.22
N GLU A 200 -4.30 20.11 -15.36
CA GLU A 200 -3.35 21.15 -15.73
C GLU A 200 -1.99 20.54 -16.04
N PRO A 201 -1.29 21.00 -17.09
CA PRO A 201 0.11 20.60 -17.33
C PRO A 201 0.98 21.15 -16.20
N LEU A 202 1.94 20.33 -15.74
CA LEU A 202 2.95 20.74 -14.76
C LEU A 202 3.82 21.91 -15.23
N ASP A 203 3.98 22.01 -16.56
CA ASP A 203 4.67 23.10 -17.25
C ASP A 203 3.78 23.53 -18.41
N PRO A 204 3.10 24.68 -18.32
CA PRO A 204 2.19 25.16 -19.36
C PRO A 204 2.92 25.52 -20.67
N THR A 205 4.25 25.61 -20.68
CA THR A 205 5.04 25.88 -21.88
C THR A 205 5.47 24.62 -22.64
N ASN A 206 5.20 23.43 -22.07
CA ASN A 206 5.57 22.16 -22.66
C ASN A 206 4.33 21.28 -22.88
N GLU A 207 3.91 21.10 -24.13
CA GLU A 207 2.73 20.29 -24.52
C GLU A 207 2.84 18.82 -24.11
N ASN A 208 4.06 18.30 -23.86
CA ASN A 208 4.32 16.94 -23.39
C ASN A 208 4.49 16.86 -21.86
N SER A 209 4.23 17.94 -21.12
CA SER A 209 4.34 17.92 -19.66
C SER A 209 3.28 17.00 -19.05
N ARG A 210 3.65 16.32 -17.95
CA ARG A 210 2.72 15.48 -17.19
C ARG A 210 1.56 16.34 -16.70
N ARG A 211 0.34 15.80 -16.80
CA ARG A 211 -0.87 16.47 -16.30
C ARG A 211 -1.07 16.11 -14.83
N VAL A 212 -1.44 17.08 -14.04
CA VAL A 212 -1.83 16.92 -12.62
C VAL A 212 -3.32 17.14 -12.50
N ALA A 213 -4.00 16.20 -11.82
CA ALA A 213 -5.42 16.37 -11.50
C ALA A 213 -5.57 17.38 -10.36
N ARG A 214 -6.34 18.43 -10.58
CA ARG A 214 -6.83 19.31 -9.52
C ARG A 214 -8.28 18.99 -9.23
N PHE A 215 -8.60 18.75 -7.98
CA PHE A 215 -9.97 18.59 -7.52
C PHE A 215 -10.49 19.95 -7.09
N HIS A 216 -11.57 20.39 -7.71
CA HIS A 216 -12.30 21.57 -7.26
C HIS A 216 -13.31 21.11 -6.20
N LEU A 217 -13.03 21.46 -4.95
CA LEU A 217 -14.00 21.34 -3.87
C LEU A 217 -14.93 22.54 -4.00
N GLY A 218 -16.14 22.30 -4.54
CA GLY A 218 -17.20 23.28 -4.59
C GLY A 218 -17.80 23.54 -3.21
#